data_dac565713587d1db2279a66bf58903b9
#
_entry.id   dac565713587d1db2279a66bf58903b9
#
_cell.length_a   1.000
_cell.length_b   1.000
_cell.length_c   1.000
_cell.angle_alpha   90.00
_cell.angle_beta   90.00
_cell.angle_gamma   90.00
#
_symmetry.space_group_name_H-M   'P 1'
#
loop_
_entity.id
_entity.type
_entity.pdbx_description
1 polymer ?
#
loop_
_entity_poly.entity_id
_entity_poly.type
_entity_poly.pdbx_seq_one_letter_code
_entity_poly.pdbx_strand_id
1 'polypeptide(L)'
;RQRLALAFQGTVTARDGSTHAEVFVVDLPSDLTVAGEGPLEGTATRRPAPPKGTVQRRLTFTDDRRFPGLATVPRHWLRSSPDGAAIAFLMKDEAGVVQLWTVSPGGGPLRQVTRNTEDIGSAFTWSPDGALIAHVMGGRVCVTR
;
A
#
# COMPACT_ATOMS: atom_id res chain seq x y z
N ARG A 1 -18.70 -6.10 -10.21
CA ARG A 1 -18.29 -7.39 -9.64
C ARG A 1 -16.96 -7.18 -8.93
N GLN A 2 -16.88 -7.45 -7.64
CA GLN A 2 -15.65 -7.31 -6.86
C GLN A 2 -14.59 -8.26 -7.44
N ARG A 3 -13.39 -7.72 -7.70
CA ARG A 3 -12.23 -8.50 -8.11
C ARG A 3 -11.38 -8.81 -6.89
N LEU A 4 -10.79 -9.98 -6.84
CA LEU A 4 -9.77 -10.29 -5.85
C LEU A 4 -8.49 -9.56 -6.22
N ALA A 5 -7.90 -8.84 -5.25
CA ALA A 5 -6.63 -8.17 -5.40
C ALA A 5 -5.84 -8.19 -4.09
N LEU A 6 -4.53 -8.13 -4.20
CA LEU A 6 -3.61 -8.03 -3.06
C LEU A 6 -2.82 -6.74 -3.18
N ALA A 7 -2.82 -5.92 -2.13
CA ALA A 7 -1.96 -4.75 -2.03
C ALA A 7 -0.72 -5.07 -1.18
N PHE A 8 0.45 -4.63 -1.60
CA PHE A 8 1.70 -4.85 -0.88
C PHE A 8 2.67 -3.68 -1.07
N GLN A 9 3.66 -3.59 -0.19
CA GLN A 9 4.77 -2.66 -0.29
C GLN A 9 5.90 -3.33 -1.08
N GLY A 10 6.31 -2.73 -2.17
CA GLY A 10 7.41 -3.20 -3.01
C GLY A 10 8.54 -2.18 -3.03
N THR A 11 9.78 -2.63 -2.94
CA THR A 11 10.96 -1.76 -3.09
C THR A 11 11.21 -1.44 -4.54
N VAL A 12 11.43 -0.18 -4.83
CA VAL A 12 11.85 0.33 -6.14
C VAL A 12 13.22 0.99 -6.03
N THR A 13 13.95 1.02 -7.14
CA THR A 13 15.20 1.76 -7.26
C THR A 13 14.95 3.00 -8.10
N ALA A 14 15.21 4.17 -7.55
CA ALA A 14 15.13 5.45 -8.23
C ALA A 14 16.29 5.63 -9.22
N ARG A 15 16.22 6.66 -10.06
CA ARG A 15 17.24 6.95 -11.08
C ARG A 15 18.63 7.26 -10.49
N ASP A 16 18.67 7.80 -9.28
CA ASP A 16 19.89 8.10 -8.54
C ASP A 16 20.50 6.89 -7.82
N GLY A 17 19.87 5.71 -7.93
CA GLY A 17 20.28 4.47 -7.27
C GLY A 17 19.76 4.31 -5.84
N SER A 18 19.09 5.31 -5.27
CA SER A 18 18.43 5.18 -3.97
C SER A 18 17.25 4.21 -4.04
N THR A 19 16.86 3.64 -2.91
CA THR A 19 15.74 2.71 -2.85
C THR A 19 14.70 3.20 -1.85
N HIS A 20 13.43 3.01 -2.21
CA HIS A 20 12.30 3.31 -1.34
C HIS A 20 11.13 2.36 -1.60
N ALA A 21 10.18 2.31 -0.68
CA ALA A 21 9.00 1.45 -0.81
C ALA A 21 7.86 2.20 -1.52
N GLU A 22 7.14 1.48 -2.38
CA GLU A 22 5.95 1.97 -3.08
C GLU A 22 4.78 1.01 -2.91
N VAL A 23 3.57 1.49 -3.15
CA VAL A 23 2.36 0.66 -3.14
C VAL A 23 2.21 -0.04 -4.48
N PHE A 24 2.07 -1.34 -4.41
CA PHE A 24 1.73 -2.21 -5.53
C PHE A 24 0.41 -2.92 -5.28
N VAL A 25 -0.26 -3.28 -6.36
CA VAL A 25 -1.43 -4.17 -6.34
C VAL A 25 -1.23 -5.31 -7.33
N VAL A 26 -1.70 -6.48 -6.95
CA VAL A 26 -1.81 -7.65 -7.82
C VAL A 26 -3.28 -7.94 -8.02
N ASP A 27 -3.74 -7.81 -9.25
CA ASP A 27 -5.07 -8.26 -9.65
C ASP A 27 -5.02 -9.77 -9.89
N LEU A 28 -5.86 -10.50 -9.17
CA LEU A 28 -5.95 -11.95 -9.26
C LEU A 28 -7.03 -12.36 -10.28
N PRO A 29 -6.80 -13.42 -11.08
CA PRO A 29 -7.83 -13.97 -11.95
C PRO A 29 -8.95 -14.62 -11.13
N SER A 30 -10.10 -14.84 -11.75
CA SER A 30 -11.24 -15.53 -11.13
C SER A 30 -10.97 -17.02 -10.87
N ASP A 31 -10.11 -17.63 -11.69
CA ASP A 31 -9.66 -19.01 -11.53
C ASP A 31 -8.17 -19.04 -11.18
N LEU A 32 -7.89 -19.40 -9.95
CA LEU A 32 -6.52 -19.49 -9.42
C LEU A 32 -5.85 -20.84 -9.72
N THR A 33 -6.56 -21.79 -10.33
CA THR A 33 -6.05 -23.14 -10.58
C THR A 33 -5.37 -23.29 -11.94
N VAL A 34 -5.50 -22.30 -12.81
CA VAL A 34 -4.87 -22.29 -14.13
C VAL A 34 -3.44 -21.78 -14.03
N ALA A 35 -2.48 -22.65 -14.37
CA ALA A 35 -1.06 -22.29 -14.36
C ALA A 35 -0.75 -21.19 -15.40
N GLY A 36 0.11 -20.23 -15.00
CA GLY A 36 0.67 -19.23 -15.89
C GLY A 36 1.92 -19.76 -16.61
N GLU A 37 3.01 -18.99 -16.58
CA GLU A 37 4.28 -19.35 -17.24
C GLU A 37 5.10 -20.42 -16.49
N GLY A 38 4.67 -20.81 -15.31
CA GLY A 38 5.35 -21.78 -14.46
C GLY A 38 4.39 -22.55 -13.56
N PRO A 39 4.91 -23.44 -12.72
CA PRO A 39 4.08 -24.28 -11.85
C PRO A 39 3.41 -23.42 -10.77
N LEU A 40 2.14 -23.70 -10.46
CA LEU A 40 1.42 -23.07 -9.35
C LEU A 40 2.02 -23.46 -8.00
N GLU A 41 2.50 -24.68 -7.89
CA GLU A 41 3.16 -25.20 -6.70
C GLU A 41 4.69 -25.12 -6.86
N GLY A 42 5.35 -24.73 -5.77
CA GLY A 42 6.82 -24.75 -5.73
C GLY A 42 7.37 -26.16 -5.67
N THR A 43 8.59 -26.32 -6.13
CA THR A 43 9.37 -27.56 -5.97
C THR A 43 10.65 -27.27 -5.18
N ALA A 44 11.47 -28.27 -4.91
CA ALA A 44 12.76 -28.07 -4.24
C ALA A 44 13.70 -27.12 -5.01
N THR A 45 13.52 -26.98 -6.33
CA THR A 45 14.41 -26.21 -7.21
C THR A 45 13.71 -25.08 -7.97
N ARG A 46 12.40 -24.98 -7.93
CA ARG A 46 11.62 -23.93 -8.61
C ARG A 46 10.63 -23.27 -7.65
N ARG A 47 10.58 -21.96 -7.67
CA ARG A 47 9.56 -21.20 -6.94
C ARG A 47 8.20 -21.36 -7.62
N PRO A 48 7.07 -21.23 -6.87
CA PRO A 48 5.75 -21.16 -7.46
C PRO A 48 5.65 -19.95 -8.39
N ALA A 49 4.86 -20.06 -9.43
CA ALA A 49 4.53 -18.96 -10.34
C ALA A 49 3.06 -18.55 -10.16
N PRO A 50 2.73 -17.29 -10.45
CA PRO A 50 1.37 -16.82 -10.31
C PRO A 50 0.43 -17.50 -11.33
N PRO A 51 -0.87 -17.61 -11.01
CA PRO A 51 -1.89 -18.09 -11.94
C PRO A 51 -1.94 -17.27 -13.22
N LYS A 52 -2.38 -17.88 -14.31
CA LYS A 52 -2.59 -17.21 -15.60
C LYS A 52 -3.56 -16.05 -15.46
N GLY A 53 -3.17 -14.88 -15.99
CA GLY A 53 -3.98 -13.66 -15.92
C GLY A 53 -3.76 -12.82 -14.66
N THR A 54 -2.81 -13.18 -13.80
CA THR A 54 -2.34 -12.32 -12.71
C THR A 54 -1.64 -11.09 -13.28
N VAL A 55 -2.03 -9.90 -12.83
CA VAL A 55 -1.44 -8.63 -13.28
C VAL A 55 -0.96 -7.82 -12.08
N GLN A 56 0.33 -7.46 -12.07
CA GLN A 56 0.91 -6.58 -11.05
C GLN A 56 1.03 -5.16 -11.58
N ARG A 57 0.62 -4.19 -10.76
CA ARG A 57 0.72 -2.76 -11.08
C ARG A 57 1.32 -1.99 -9.91
N ARG A 58 2.19 -1.01 -10.18
CA ARG A 58 2.63 0.00 -9.22
C ARG A 58 1.56 1.10 -9.16
N LEU A 59 1.17 1.53 -7.97
CA LEU A 59 0.12 2.52 -7.74
C LEU A 59 0.67 3.88 -7.32
N THR A 60 1.84 3.92 -6.67
CA THR A 60 2.46 5.16 -6.21
C THR A 60 3.79 5.38 -6.94
N PHE A 61 4.08 6.63 -7.26
CA PHE A 61 5.26 7.08 -8.00
C PHE A 61 5.76 8.34 -7.30
N THR A 62 6.63 8.16 -6.30
CA THR A 62 7.03 9.24 -5.40
C THR A 62 8.47 9.68 -5.57
N ASP A 63 9.14 9.25 -6.64
CA ASP A 63 10.56 9.52 -6.93
C ASP A 63 10.89 11.03 -6.90
N ASP A 64 9.98 11.89 -7.34
CA ASP A 64 10.18 13.35 -7.43
C ASP A 64 9.81 14.10 -6.12
N ARG A 65 9.39 13.40 -5.06
CA ARG A 65 9.05 14.03 -3.80
C ARG A 65 10.30 14.30 -2.97
N ARG A 66 10.23 15.32 -2.13
CA ARG A 66 11.30 15.65 -1.16
C ARG A 66 11.62 14.45 -0.23
N PHE A 67 10.59 13.68 0.12
CA PHE A 67 10.69 12.47 0.94
C PHE A 67 10.02 11.32 0.17
N PRO A 68 10.74 10.64 -0.73
CA PRO A 68 10.16 9.60 -1.56
C PRO A 68 9.82 8.33 -0.75
N GLY A 69 8.82 7.62 -1.21
CA GLY A 69 8.41 6.33 -0.68
C GLY A 69 7.54 6.37 0.56
N LEU A 70 7.09 5.19 0.95
CA LEU A 70 6.32 4.97 2.15
C LEU A 70 7.21 5.14 3.39
N ALA A 71 6.62 5.59 4.50
CA ALA A 71 7.33 5.70 5.77
C ALA A 71 7.75 4.30 6.25
N THR A 72 9.02 4.16 6.63
CA THR A 72 9.57 2.91 7.21
C THR A 72 9.39 2.86 8.72
N VAL A 73 9.21 4.03 9.33
CA VAL A 73 8.93 4.21 10.76
C VAL A 73 7.72 5.13 10.90
N PRO A 74 6.68 4.71 11.61
CA PRO A 74 6.51 3.40 12.23
C PRO A 74 6.30 2.30 11.18
N ARG A 75 6.72 1.06 11.51
CA ARG A 75 6.40 -0.09 10.66
C ARG A 75 4.90 -0.26 10.58
N HIS A 76 4.37 -0.32 9.39
CA HIS A 76 2.93 -0.46 9.16
C HIS A 76 2.65 -1.41 7.98
N TRP A 77 1.42 -1.86 7.89
CA TRP A 77 0.89 -2.63 6.78
C TRP A 77 -0.12 -1.78 6.02
N LEU A 78 -0.19 -1.95 4.71
CA LEU A 78 -1.26 -1.38 3.90
C LEU A 78 -2.62 -1.86 4.42
N ARG A 79 -3.62 -0.99 4.40
CA ARG A 79 -4.98 -1.31 4.83
C ARG A 79 -5.97 -0.85 3.77
N SER A 80 -6.67 -1.81 3.18
CA SER A 80 -7.81 -1.49 2.32
C SER A 80 -8.98 -0.98 3.14
N SER A 81 -9.72 0.01 2.60
CA SER A 81 -11.02 0.37 3.14
C SER A 81 -11.98 -0.83 3.04
N PRO A 82 -13.02 -0.93 3.91
CA PRO A 82 -13.97 -2.05 3.90
C PRO A 82 -14.67 -2.25 2.56
N ASP A 83 -14.91 -1.18 1.82
CA ASP A 83 -15.52 -1.21 0.48
C ASP A 83 -14.51 -1.51 -0.65
N GLY A 84 -13.21 -1.60 -0.31
CA GLY A 84 -12.13 -1.82 -1.27
C GLY A 84 -11.82 -0.64 -2.19
N ALA A 85 -12.38 0.54 -1.95
CA ALA A 85 -12.21 1.72 -2.82
C ALA A 85 -10.88 2.44 -2.61
N ALA A 86 -10.24 2.27 -1.44
CA ALA A 86 -9.00 2.94 -1.07
C ALA A 86 -8.01 1.99 -0.38
N ILE A 87 -6.74 2.22 -0.62
CA ILE A 87 -5.62 1.58 0.08
C ILE A 87 -4.93 2.67 0.88
N ALA A 88 -4.90 2.53 2.22
CA ALA A 88 -4.26 3.46 3.12
C ALA A 88 -2.84 3.04 3.47
N PHE A 89 -1.96 4.02 3.65
CA PHE A 89 -0.54 3.86 3.99
C PHE A 89 0.02 5.12 4.66
N LEU A 90 1.21 5.01 5.24
CA LEU A 90 1.92 6.14 5.83
C LEU A 90 3.05 6.61 4.90
N MET A 91 3.14 7.93 4.72
CA MET A 91 4.18 8.56 3.94
C MET A 91 4.43 9.98 4.49
N LYS A 92 5.66 10.48 4.38
CA LYS A 92 5.99 11.84 4.77
C LYS A 92 5.36 12.87 3.82
N ASP A 93 4.88 13.96 4.39
CA ASP A 93 4.50 15.14 3.63
C ASP A 93 5.72 16.02 3.28
N GLU A 94 5.50 17.18 2.68
CA GLU A 94 6.58 18.10 2.27
C GLU A 94 7.31 18.75 3.48
N ALA A 95 6.70 18.74 4.67
CA ALA A 95 7.32 19.16 5.92
C ALA A 95 8.15 18.06 6.58
N GLY A 96 8.08 16.81 6.07
CA GLY A 96 8.76 15.65 6.61
C GLY A 96 7.99 14.93 7.71
N VAL A 97 6.73 15.31 7.95
CA VAL A 97 5.86 14.70 8.96
C VAL A 97 5.17 13.46 8.36
N VAL A 98 5.19 12.37 9.12
CA VAL A 98 4.51 11.11 8.73
C VAL A 98 3.00 11.30 8.81
N GLN A 99 2.34 11.23 7.68
CA GLN A 99 0.90 11.41 7.50
C GLN A 99 0.24 10.14 6.98
N LEU A 100 -1.06 10.07 7.13
CA LEU A 100 -1.90 9.06 6.51
C LEU A 100 -2.28 9.50 5.09
N TRP A 101 -2.10 8.59 4.14
CA TRP A 101 -2.40 8.79 2.72
C TRP A 101 -3.26 7.64 2.21
N THR A 102 -3.96 7.89 1.12
CA THR A 102 -4.69 6.86 0.40
C THR A 102 -4.43 6.93 -1.10
N VAL A 103 -4.58 5.78 -1.76
CA VAL A 103 -4.60 5.64 -3.22
C VAL A 103 -5.72 4.68 -3.62
N SER A 104 -6.34 4.91 -4.78
CA SER A 104 -7.30 3.95 -5.34
C SER A 104 -6.58 2.69 -5.82
N PRO A 105 -7.16 1.47 -5.66
CA PRO A 105 -6.63 0.26 -6.29
C PRO A 105 -6.57 0.35 -7.82
N GLY A 106 -7.35 1.23 -8.43
CA GLY A 106 -7.28 1.57 -9.85
C GLY A 106 -6.10 2.46 -10.23
N GLY A 107 -5.37 3.00 -9.26
CA GLY A 107 -4.36 4.05 -9.45
C GLY A 107 -4.96 5.45 -9.42
N GLY A 108 -4.17 6.44 -9.83
CA GLY A 108 -4.56 7.85 -9.83
C GLY A 108 -3.86 8.67 -8.75
N PRO A 109 -4.36 9.88 -8.43
CA PRO A 109 -3.69 10.79 -7.51
C PRO A 109 -3.67 10.26 -6.07
N LEU A 110 -2.58 10.52 -5.37
CA LEU A 110 -2.47 10.28 -3.94
C LEU A 110 -3.29 11.32 -3.18
N ARG A 111 -4.04 10.87 -2.18
CA ARG A 111 -4.80 11.76 -1.29
C ARG A 111 -4.18 11.76 0.09
N GLN A 112 -3.75 12.91 0.55
CA GLN A 112 -3.35 13.11 1.94
C GLN A 112 -4.60 13.21 2.82
N VAL A 113 -4.72 12.33 3.80
CA VAL A 113 -5.87 12.25 4.70
C VAL A 113 -5.65 13.11 5.95
N THR A 114 -4.46 13.05 6.54
CA THR A 114 -4.12 13.84 7.73
C THR A 114 -3.18 14.99 7.40
N ARG A 115 -3.22 16.07 8.23
CA ARG A 115 -2.31 17.22 8.19
C ARG A 115 -1.90 17.55 9.62
N ASN A 116 -1.24 16.60 10.24
CA ASN A 116 -0.77 16.72 11.62
C ASN A 116 0.53 17.52 11.68
N THR A 117 0.82 18.08 12.84
CA THR A 117 2.11 18.72 13.14
C THR A 117 3.14 17.74 13.72
N GLU A 118 2.71 16.55 14.09
CA GLU A 118 3.51 15.46 14.66
C GLU A 118 3.33 14.19 13.83
N ASP A 119 4.32 13.33 13.87
CA ASP A 119 4.29 12.03 13.19
C ASP A 119 3.17 11.13 13.71
N ILE A 120 2.52 10.43 12.80
CA ILE A 120 1.74 9.25 13.17
C ILE A 120 2.73 8.19 13.66
N GLY A 121 2.60 7.81 14.93
CA GLY A 121 3.56 6.98 15.65
C GLY A 121 3.21 5.48 15.69
N SER A 122 2.19 5.03 14.97
CA SER A 122 1.75 3.62 14.96
C SER A 122 1.15 3.19 13.64
N ALA A 123 0.90 1.89 13.54
CA ALA A 123 -0.05 1.36 12.57
C ALA A 123 -1.45 1.95 12.79
N PHE A 124 -2.30 1.83 11.80
CA PHE A 124 -3.66 2.39 11.76
C PHE A 124 -4.67 1.32 11.32
N THR A 125 -5.95 1.59 11.53
CA THR A 125 -7.03 0.70 11.10
C THR A 125 -8.28 1.49 10.72
N TRP A 126 -9.02 0.98 9.73
CA TRP A 126 -10.32 1.50 9.35
C TRP A 126 -11.42 1.08 10.34
N SER A 127 -12.41 1.92 10.53
CA SER A 127 -13.69 1.50 11.12
C SER A 127 -14.43 0.55 10.16
N PRO A 128 -15.30 -0.33 10.69
CA PRO A 128 -16.02 -1.30 9.85
C PRO A 128 -16.89 -0.68 8.76
N ASP A 129 -17.38 0.54 8.96
CA ASP A 129 -18.17 1.30 7.99
C ASP A 129 -17.30 2.12 7.00
N GLY A 130 -15.97 2.11 7.18
CA GLY A 130 -15.03 2.87 6.34
C GLY A 130 -15.04 4.38 6.56
N ALA A 131 -15.81 4.89 7.52
CA ALA A 131 -15.95 6.32 7.75
C ALA A 131 -14.78 6.94 8.52
N LEU A 132 -14.06 6.13 9.30
CA LEU A 132 -13.04 6.59 10.23
C LEU A 132 -11.76 5.74 10.10
N ILE A 133 -10.62 6.37 10.42
CA ILE A 133 -9.34 5.68 10.58
C ILE A 133 -8.77 6.02 11.95
N ALA A 134 -8.54 5.00 12.77
CA ALA A 134 -7.89 5.14 14.06
C ALA A 134 -6.37 4.98 13.91
N HIS A 135 -5.61 5.84 14.57
CA HIS A 135 -4.14 5.84 14.60
C HIS A 135 -3.63 6.40 15.93
N VAL A 136 -2.32 6.36 16.17
CA VAL A 136 -1.69 6.98 17.35
C VAL A 136 -0.81 8.14 16.93
N MET A 137 -0.93 9.27 17.61
CA MET A 137 -0.10 10.45 17.45
C MET A 137 0.14 11.07 18.84
N GLY A 138 1.38 11.45 19.13
CA GLY A 138 1.74 12.05 20.44
C GLY A 138 1.37 11.17 21.65
N GLY A 139 1.44 9.84 21.52
CA GLY A 139 1.04 8.90 22.58
C GLY A 139 -0.46 8.79 22.81
N ARG A 140 -1.31 9.36 21.95
CA ARG A 140 -2.77 9.37 22.08
C ARG A 140 -3.41 8.63 20.90
N VAL A 141 -4.52 7.95 21.17
CA VAL A 141 -5.37 7.40 20.10
C VAL A 141 -6.15 8.54 19.45
N CYS A 142 -5.98 8.70 18.17
CA CYS A 142 -6.64 9.70 17.34
C CYS A 142 -7.54 9.01 16.31
N VAL A 143 -8.56 9.71 15.86
CA VAL A 143 -9.49 9.26 14.83
C VAL A 143 -9.60 10.35 13.77
N THR A 144 -9.51 9.97 12.50
CA THR A 144 -9.66 10.89 11.36
C THR A 144 -10.73 10.38 10.39
N ARG A 145 -11.35 11.30 9.63
CA ARG A 145 -12.36 11.03 8.60
C ARG A 145 -11.78 11.18 7.21
#